data_a2c1c6b9228febeb3cb555818ebadb63
#
_entry.id   a2c1c6b9228febeb3cb555818ebadb63
#
_cell.length_a   1.000
_cell.length_b   1.000
_cell.length_c   1.000
_cell.angle_alpha   90.00
_cell.angle_beta   90.00
_cell.angle_gamma   90.00
#
_symmetry.space_group_name_H-M   'P 1'
#
loop_
_entity.id
_entity.type
_entity.pdbx_description
1 polymer ?
#
loop_
_entity_poly.entity_id
_entity_poly.type
_entity_poly.pdbx_seq_one_letter_code
_entity_poly.pdbx_strand_id
1 'polypeptide(L)'
;MIAPEWQTLRVTPSHDGVRDAVAAALFTGGAEGLMEDGNSYVTHVPVEHDLIFLRAEVQRADPAAQILVTPLDPSTASPELHGTVQAHDLGAFVITPPWLADQYDPAKTIIVEPGMAFGTGEHATTRGVLRLLPQVLRPGDVVADLGAGSAVLAIAAAKGGASKVIAIELDEDAMSNAEENVERNGVAGRVHLLCGDATVLLPFFAPVRVVLANIISSVHVMMLPIIERCLAADGVVIISGILQNEREEMLSHVASTGWRMIADDNEGEWWSATIVRA
;
A
#
# COMPACT_ATOMS: atom_id res chain seq x y z
N MET A 1 -5.67 4.85 22.87
CA MET A 1 -4.52 5.78 22.98
C MET A 1 -4.79 6.86 21.94
N ILE A 2 -4.54 8.12 22.24
CA ILE A 2 -4.64 9.21 21.25
C ILE A 2 -3.47 8.99 20.28
N ALA A 3 -3.72 8.94 18.98
CA ALA A 3 -2.66 8.85 17.98
C ALA A 3 -1.65 9.98 18.20
N PRO A 4 -0.34 9.74 18.05
CA PRO A 4 0.64 10.80 18.20
C PRO A 4 0.36 11.92 17.21
N GLU A 5 0.35 13.15 17.68
CA GLU A 5 0.35 14.32 16.78
C GLU A 5 1.69 14.36 16.06
N TRP A 6 1.67 14.62 14.76
CA TRP A 6 2.85 14.68 13.91
C TRP A 6 3.22 16.12 13.55
N GLN A 7 4.48 16.34 13.23
CA GLN A 7 5.00 17.60 12.74
C GLN A 7 5.93 17.38 11.55
N THR A 8 5.90 18.32 10.63
CA THR A 8 6.75 18.33 9.43
C THR A 8 8.00 19.15 9.71
N LEU A 9 9.16 18.58 9.41
CA LEU A 9 10.43 19.28 9.36
C LEU A 9 10.82 19.49 7.91
N ARG A 10 11.07 20.73 7.55
CA ARG A 10 11.72 21.12 6.28
C ARG A 10 13.12 21.62 6.62
N VAL A 11 14.13 20.98 6.07
CA VAL A 11 15.53 21.33 6.28
C VAL A 11 16.15 21.70 4.94
N THR A 12 16.61 22.95 4.83
CA THR A 12 17.25 23.48 3.63
C THR A 12 18.76 23.60 3.89
N PRO A 13 19.60 22.76 3.27
CA PRO A 13 21.04 22.89 3.32
C PRO A 13 21.51 24.21 2.77
N SER A 14 22.59 24.75 3.31
CA SER A 14 23.15 26.06 2.88
C SER A 14 23.73 26.03 1.47
N HIS A 15 24.20 24.87 1.01
CA HIS A 15 24.72 24.63 -0.34
C HIS A 15 24.77 23.12 -0.66
N ASP A 16 24.90 22.78 -1.93
CA ASP A 16 24.85 21.37 -2.39
C ASP A 16 25.93 20.47 -1.79
N GLY A 17 27.09 20.99 -1.49
CA GLY A 17 28.21 20.20 -0.95
C GLY A 17 27.99 19.63 0.45
N VAL A 18 26.97 20.07 1.18
CA VAL A 18 26.63 19.55 2.52
C VAL A 18 25.34 18.74 2.54
N ARG A 19 24.68 18.54 1.38
CA ARG A 19 23.39 17.84 1.30
C ARG A 19 23.45 16.44 1.92
N ASP A 20 24.42 15.63 1.52
CA ASP A 20 24.57 14.25 2.02
C ASP A 20 24.83 14.22 3.53
N ALA A 21 25.64 15.18 4.04
CA ALA A 21 25.90 15.28 5.46
C ALA A 21 24.63 15.68 6.26
N VAL A 22 23.81 16.57 5.71
CA VAL A 22 22.53 16.98 6.30
C VAL A 22 21.53 15.82 6.27
N ALA A 23 21.46 15.06 5.17
CA ALA A 23 20.60 13.88 5.09
C ALA A 23 21.00 12.81 6.14
N ALA A 24 22.30 12.52 6.26
CA ALA A 24 22.81 11.61 7.28
C ALA A 24 22.54 12.11 8.72
N ALA A 25 22.63 13.41 8.95
CA ALA A 25 22.34 14.02 10.25
C ALA A 25 20.84 13.92 10.60
N LEU A 26 19.93 14.04 9.62
CA LEU A 26 18.51 13.84 9.82
C LEU A 26 18.18 12.40 10.24
N PHE A 27 18.75 11.40 9.56
CA PHE A 27 18.62 10.00 9.99
C PHE A 27 19.22 9.74 11.37
N THR A 28 20.39 10.30 11.68
CA THR A 28 20.98 10.22 13.01
C THR A 28 20.10 10.86 14.06
N GLY A 29 19.42 11.95 13.69
CA GLY A 29 18.45 12.65 14.53
C GLY A 29 17.10 11.94 14.66
N GLY A 30 16.92 10.76 14.05
CA GLY A 30 15.74 9.92 14.21
C GLY A 30 14.67 10.09 13.11
N ALA A 31 15.01 10.73 11.98
CA ALA A 31 14.12 10.72 10.81
C ALA A 31 14.07 9.30 10.22
N GLU A 32 12.86 8.76 9.99
CA GLU A 32 12.66 7.44 9.42
C GLU A 32 12.64 7.44 7.88
N GLY A 33 12.40 8.60 7.27
CA GLY A 33 12.42 8.81 5.82
C GLY A 33 12.65 10.26 5.47
N LEU A 34 13.22 10.51 4.30
CA LEU A 34 13.43 11.84 3.74
C LEU A 34 12.84 11.93 2.35
N MET A 35 12.08 12.99 2.11
CA MET A 35 11.62 13.40 0.79
C MET A 35 12.46 14.59 0.32
N GLU A 36 12.95 14.54 -0.90
CA GLU A 36 13.60 15.70 -1.52
C GLU A 36 12.53 16.62 -2.14
N ASP A 37 12.59 17.89 -1.75
CA ASP A 37 11.75 18.94 -2.29
C ASP A 37 12.60 20.13 -2.70
N GLY A 38 12.95 20.17 -3.97
CA GLY A 38 13.90 21.14 -4.54
C GLY A 38 15.25 21.07 -3.86
N ASN A 39 15.64 22.14 -3.16
CA ASN A 39 16.89 22.22 -2.40
C ASN A 39 16.73 21.82 -0.92
N SER A 40 15.58 21.32 -0.51
CA SER A 40 15.26 20.98 0.88
C SER A 40 15.03 19.47 1.05
N TYR A 41 15.21 19.00 2.28
CA TYR A 41 14.70 17.73 2.75
C TYR A 41 13.44 17.96 3.59
N VAL A 42 12.44 17.11 3.40
CA VAL A 42 11.22 17.10 4.20
C VAL A 42 11.10 15.75 4.89
N THR A 43 10.82 15.76 6.17
CA THR A 43 10.53 14.56 6.96
C THR A 43 9.40 14.85 7.94
N HIS A 44 8.76 13.79 8.44
CA HIS A 44 7.74 13.87 9.48
C HIS A 44 8.23 13.16 10.72
N VAL A 45 8.00 13.76 11.89
CA VAL A 45 8.33 13.15 13.18
C VAL A 45 7.18 13.39 14.15
N PRO A 46 6.98 12.50 15.15
CA PRO A 46 6.02 12.75 16.23
C PRO A 46 6.29 14.09 16.93
N VAL A 47 5.26 14.75 17.44
CA VAL A 47 5.43 16.00 18.22
C VAL A 47 6.31 15.80 19.44
N GLU A 48 6.31 14.58 19.99
CA GLU A 48 7.15 14.19 21.16
C GLU A 48 8.63 13.93 20.80
N HIS A 49 8.98 13.96 19.51
CA HIS A 49 10.34 13.70 19.04
C HIS A 49 11.33 14.72 19.60
N ASP A 50 12.55 14.28 19.94
CA ASP A 50 13.61 15.15 20.45
C ASP A 50 14.17 16.06 19.35
N LEU A 51 13.45 17.15 19.08
CA LEU A 51 13.87 18.15 18.12
C LEU A 51 15.15 18.90 18.51
N ILE A 52 15.51 18.90 19.80
CA ILE A 52 16.74 19.53 20.27
C ILE A 52 17.93 18.72 19.76
N PHE A 53 17.87 17.39 19.94
CA PHE A 53 18.90 16.49 19.45
C PHE A 53 18.98 16.53 17.91
N LEU A 54 17.86 16.41 17.21
CA LEU A 54 17.81 16.45 15.74
C LEU A 54 18.42 17.76 15.19
N ARG A 55 18.00 18.91 15.74
CA ARG A 55 18.55 20.22 15.35
C ARG A 55 20.05 20.31 15.58
N ALA A 56 20.55 19.75 16.70
CA ALA A 56 21.97 19.76 17.01
C ALA A 56 22.78 18.93 16.00
N GLU A 57 22.25 17.78 15.56
CA GLU A 57 22.90 16.95 14.53
C GLU A 57 22.94 17.67 13.17
N VAL A 58 21.82 18.26 12.75
CA VAL A 58 21.78 19.02 11.50
C VAL A 58 22.73 20.23 11.53
N GLN A 59 22.73 20.99 12.62
CA GLN A 59 23.61 22.16 12.78
C GLN A 59 25.11 21.78 12.89
N ARG A 60 25.41 20.55 13.34
CA ARG A 60 26.78 20.03 13.31
C ARG A 60 27.24 19.76 11.88
N ALA A 61 26.33 19.22 11.03
CA ALA A 61 26.60 18.93 9.65
C ALA A 61 26.64 20.22 8.77
N ASP A 62 25.72 21.14 9.03
CA ASP A 62 25.63 22.43 8.36
C ASP A 62 25.11 23.51 9.34
N PRO A 63 26.02 24.33 9.93
CA PRO A 63 25.64 25.38 10.85
C PRO A 63 24.71 26.45 10.29
N ALA A 64 24.64 26.58 8.95
CA ALA A 64 23.81 27.55 8.25
C ALA A 64 22.52 26.95 7.67
N ALA A 65 22.25 25.65 7.90
CA ALA A 65 21.01 25.01 7.47
C ALA A 65 19.78 25.70 8.08
N GLN A 66 18.76 25.90 7.28
CA GLN A 66 17.50 26.40 7.75
C GLN A 66 16.58 25.23 8.14
N ILE A 67 16.01 25.28 9.32
CA ILE A 67 15.11 24.24 9.83
C ILE A 67 13.76 24.89 10.17
N LEU A 68 12.76 24.57 9.39
CA LEU A 68 11.37 24.96 9.61
C LEU A 68 10.61 23.76 10.18
N VAL A 69 9.89 23.98 11.26
CA VAL A 69 9.00 22.96 11.88
C VAL A 69 7.59 23.52 11.82
N THR A 70 6.68 22.73 11.26
CA THR A 70 5.26 23.05 11.18
C THR A 70 4.42 21.90 11.74
N PRO A 71 3.35 22.16 12.50
CA PRO A 71 2.41 21.09 12.84
C PRO A 71 1.92 20.41 11.57
N LEU A 72 1.89 19.10 11.57
CA LEU A 72 1.20 18.36 10.51
C LEU A 72 -0.30 18.44 10.82
N ASP A 73 -1.03 19.27 10.11
CA ASP A 73 -2.49 19.25 10.15
C ASP A 73 -2.97 18.11 9.26
N PRO A 74 -3.59 17.06 9.81
CA PRO A 74 -4.11 15.96 9.01
C PRO A 74 -5.13 16.41 7.95
N SER A 75 -5.77 17.56 8.14
CA SER A 75 -6.69 18.15 7.17
C SER A 75 -6.00 18.94 6.06
N THR A 76 -4.71 19.27 6.26
CA THR A 76 -3.83 19.89 5.27
C THR A 76 -2.72 18.90 4.89
N ALA A 77 -3.09 17.72 4.43
CA ALA A 77 -2.19 16.95 3.55
C ALA A 77 -1.72 17.95 2.50
N SER A 78 -0.40 18.24 2.49
CA SER A 78 0.18 19.44 1.88
C SER A 78 -0.48 19.80 0.56
N PRO A 79 -0.85 21.06 0.28
CA PRO A 79 -1.31 21.49 -1.05
C PRO A 79 -0.36 21.06 -2.17
N GLU A 80 0.90 20.81 -1.84
CA GLU A 80 1.94 20.27 -2.72
C GLU A 80 1.71 18.80 -3.07
N LEU A 81 1.21 17.97 -2.16
CA LEU A 81 0.75 16.61 -2.45
C LEU A 81 -0.49 16.60 -3.36
N HIS A 82 -1.38 17.58 -3.18
CA HIS A 82 -2.57 17.70 -4.04
C HIS A 82 -2.24 17.94 -5.52
N GLY A 83 -1.06 18.49 -5.83
CA GLY A 83 -0.61 18.73 -7.20
C GLY A 83 0.10 17.53 -7.85
N THR A 84 0.53 16.54 -7.05
CA THR A 84 1.32 15.39 -7.54
C THR A 84 0.53 14.09 -7.58
N VAL A 85 -0.46 13.90 -6.68
CA VAL A 85 -1.28 12.69 -6.63
C VAL A 85 -2.42 12.81 -7.64
N GLN A 86 -2.50 11.85 -8.55
CA GLN A 86 -3.50 11.81 -9.62
C GLN A 86 -4.49 10.68 -9.39
N ALA A 87 -5.67 10.81 -10.00
CA ALA A 87 -6.60 9.70 -10.08
C ALA A 87 -6.16 8.73 -11.19
N HIS A 88 -6.28 7.43 -10.93
CA HIS A 88 -5.97 6.37 -11.88
C HIS A 88 -7.26 5.68 -12.32
N ASP A 89 -7.68 5.95 -13.57
CA ASP A 89 -8.80 5.24 -14.20
C ASP A 89 -8.32 3.92 -14.80
N LEU A 90 -8.78 2.81 -14.23
CA LEU A 90 -8.46 1.43 -14.64
C LEU A 90 -9.66 0.75 -15.32
N GLY A 91 -10.63 1.52 -15.78
CA GLY A 91 -11.83 1.06 -16.48
C GLY A 91 -12.92 0.59 -15.52
N ALA A 92 -12.74 -0.53 -14.86
CA ALA A 92 -13.69 -1.05 -13.88
C ALA A 92 -13.65 -0.28 -12.54
N PHE A 93 -12.49 0.25 -12.18
CA PHE A 93 -12.23 1.01 -10.97
C PHE A 93 -11.51 2.32 -11.27
N VAL A 94 -11.77 3.32 -10.45
CA VAL A 94 -10.98 4.57 -10.40
C VAL A 94 -10.41 4.69 -8.99
N ILE A 95 -9.09 4.73 -8.85
CA ILE A 95 -8.45 5.03 -7.57
C ILE A 95 -8.23 6.53 -7.52
N THR A 96 -8.59 7.17 -6.42
CA THR A 96 -8.48 8.61 -6.30
C THR A 96 -8.26 9.03 -4.85
N PRO A 97 -7.51 10.11 -4.62
CA PRO A 97 -7.49 10.74 -3.31
C PRO A 97 -8.85 11.42 -3.02
N PRO A 98 -9.17 11.68 -1.73
CA PRO A 98 -10.47 12.24 -1.34
C PRO A 98 -10.87 13.53 -2.08
N TRP A 99 -9.95 14.44 -2.31
CA TRP A 99 -10.20 15.75 -2.94
C TRP A 99 -10.51 15.70 -4.44
N LEU A 100 -10.33 14.56 -5.10
CA LEU A 100 -10.69 14.34 -6.50
C LEU A 100 -11.92 13.43 -6.67
N ALA A 101 -12.42 12.83 -5.59
CA ALA A 101 -13.44 11.78 -5.63
C ALA A 101 -14.75 12.22 -6.32
N ASP A 102 -15.16 13.46 -6.10
CA ASP A 102 -16.40 14.03 -6.67
C ASP A 102 -16.37 14.16 -8.21
N GLN A 103 -15.21 13.99 -8.83
CA GLN A 103 -15.04 14.08 -10.29
C GLN A 103 -15.36 12.76 -10.99
N TYR A 104 -15.58 11.67 -10.24
CA TYR A 104 -15.73 10.32 -10.78
C TYR A 104 -17.01 9.65 -10.30
N ASP A 105 -17.44 8.60 -11.03
CA ASP A 105 -18.61 7.80 -10.66
C ASP A 105 -18.40 7.09 -9.30
N PRO A 106 -19.17 7.41 -8.26
CA PRO A 106 -19.00 6.83 -6.92
C PRO A 106 -19.07 5.29 -6.89
N ALA A 107 -19.78 4.68 -7.85
CA ALA A 107 -19.92 3.23 -7.93
C ALA A 107 -18.60 2.52 -8.29
N LYS A 108 -17.71 3.22 -9.02
CA LYS A 108 -16.41 2.72 -9.46
C LYS A 108 -15.25 3.31 -8.67
N THR A 109 -15.47 4.39 -7.94
CA THR A 109 -14.43 5.14 -7.27
C THR A 109 -13.99 4.46 -5.99
N ILE A 110 -12.70 4.24 -5.86
CA ILE A 110 -12.02 3.79 -4.65
C ILE A 110 -11.26 4.98 -4.11
N ILE A 111 -11.70 5.48 -2.95
CA ILE A 111 -11.11 6.64 -2.31
C ILE A 111 -10.05 6.17 -1.33
N VAL A 112 -8.80 6.54 -1.59
CA VAL A 112 -7.66 6.18 -0.72
C VAL A 112 -6.97 7.46 -0.29
N GLU A 113 -6.81 7.63 1.02
CA GLU A 113 -6.00 8.72 1.57
C GLU A 113 -4.53 8.42 1.29
N PRO A 114 -3.81 9.30 0.58
CA PRO A 114 -2.37 9.18 0.48
C PRO A 114 -1.73 9.25 1.87
N GLY A 115 -1.09 8.18 2.27
CA GLY A 115 -0.48 8.04 3.59
C GLY A 115 0.78 7.19 3.53
N MET A 116 1.33 6.84 4.68
CA MET A 116 2.53 6.01 4.80
C MET A 116 2.26 4.52 4.52
N ALA A 117 1.00 4.07 4.59
CA ALA A 117 0.65 2.70 4.26
C ALA A 117 0.80 2.43 2.76
N PHE A 118 1.36 1.26 2.42
CA PHE A 118 1.48 0.82 1.03
C PHE A 118 0.09 0.63 0.39
N GLY A 119 -0.02 0.90 -0.92
CA GLY A 119 -1.26 0.65 -1.66
C GLY A 119 -2.12 1.89 -1.92
N THR A 120 -1.54 3.08 -2.00
CA THR A 120 -2.25 4.33 -2.36
C THR A 120 -2.80 4.34 -3.79
N GLY A 121 -2.54 3.29 -4.58
CA GLY A 121 -2.89 3.23 -6.00
C GLY A 121 -1.81 3.78 -6.94
N GLU A 122 -0.84 4.54 -6.42
CA GLU A 122 0.28 5.07 -7.20
C GLU A 122 1.24 3.98 -7.68
N HIS A 123 1.27 2.83 -7.01
CA HIS A 123 2.18 1.75 -7.37
C HIS A 123 1.60 0.86 -8.48
N ALA A 124 2.43 0.53 -9.46
CA ALA A 124 2.06 -0.29 -10.62
C ALA A 124 1.50 -1.67 -10.22
N THR A 125 2.02 -2.28 -9.15
CA THR A 125 1.56 -3.58 -8.64
C THR A 125 0.10 -3.55 -8.19
N THR A 126 -0.33 -2.49 -7.50
CA THR A 126 -1.72 -2.28 -7.08
C THR A 126 -2.62 -2.16 -8.31
N ARG A 127 -2.22 -1.36 -9.30
CA ARG A 127 -2.98 -1.20 -10.54
C ARG A 127 -3.07 -2.49 -11.35
N GLY A 128 -2.00 -3.29 -11.38
CA GLY A 128 -1.99 -4.60 -12.02
C GLY A 128 -3.06 -5.53 -11.44
N VAL A 129 -3.14 -5.66 -10.12
CA VAL A 129 -4.20 -6.46 -9.47
C VAL A 129 -5.59 -5.93 -9.83
N LEU A 130 -5.79 -4.62 -9.81
CA LEU A 130 -7.10 -4.00 -10.09
C LEU A 130 -7.53 -4.13 -11.55
N ARG A 131 -6.62 -4.28 -12.51
CA ARG A 131 -6.96 -4.63 -13.90
C ARG A 131 -7.31 -6.10 -14.08
N LEU A 132 -6.72 -6.98 -13.27
CA LEU A 132 -6.98 -8.43 -13.32
C LEU A 132 -8.24 -8.82 -12.53
N LEU A 133 -8.52 -8.18 -11.41
CA LEU A 133 -9.62 -8.52 -10.50
C LEU A 133 -10.99 -8.59 -11.19
N PRO A 134 -11.42 -7.64 -12.02
CA PRO A 134 -12.74 -7.68 -12.69
C PRO A 134 -12.91 -8.87 -13.65
N GLN A 135 -11.81 -9.48 -14.09
CA GLN A 135 -11.86 -10.62 -15.03
C GLN A 135 -12.25 -11.92 -14.30
N VAL A 136 -12.10 -11.98 -12.98
CA VAL A 136 -12.29 -13.21 -12.20
C VAL A 136 -13.29 -13.08 -11.06
N LEU A 137 -13.51 -11.87 -10.54
CA LEU A 137 -14.43 -11.62 -9.44
C LEU A 137 -15.89 -11.80 -9.89
N ARG A 138 -16.67 -12.48 -9.05
CA ARG A 138 -18.11 -12.70 -9.26
C ARG A 138 -18.90 -12.12 -8.11
N PRO A 139 -20.11 -11.61 -8.35
CA PRO A 139 -21.00 -11.22 -7.27
C PRO A 139 -21.22 -12.37 -6.27
N GLY A 140 -21.04 -12.05 -4.98
CA GLY A 140 -21.22 -13.03 -3.92
C GLY A 140 -19.94 -13.77 -3.49
N ASP A 141 -18.81 -13.58 -4.18
CA ASP A 141 -17.55 -14.22 -3.82
C ASP A 141 -17.10 -13.85 -2.40
N VAL A 142 -16.41 -14.80 -1.76
CA VAL A 142 -15.60 -14.57 -0.56
C VAL A 142 -14.16 -14.37 -1.01
N VAL A 143 -13.59 -13.24 -0.64
CA VAL A 143 -12.24 -12.81 -1.05
C VAL A 143 -11.34 -12.74 0.17
N ALA A 144 -10.07 -13.12 0.02
CA ALA A 144 -9.02 -12.82 0.97
C ALA A 144 -8.00 -11.86 0.33
N ASP A 145 -7.61 -10.82 1.04
CA ASP A 145 -6.57 -9.85 0.67
C ASP A 145 -5.42 -10.00 1.66
N LEU A 146 -4.26 -10.47 1.18
CA LEU A 146 -3.11 -10.84 2.00
C LEU A 146 -2.00 -9.79 1.88
N GLY A 147 -1.64 -9.16 3.00
CA GLY A 147 -0.83 -7.95 3.01
C GLY A 147 -1.67 -6.77 2.54
N ALA A 148 -2.76 -6.50 3.26
CA ALA A 148 -3.79 -5.57 2.80
C ALA A 148 -3.33 -4.10 2.72
N GLY A 149 -2.32 -3.70 3.50
CA GLY A 149 -1.82 -2.34 3.56
C GLY A 149 -2.94 -1.33 3.80
N SER A 150 -3.14 -0.42 2.85
CA SER A 150 -4.23 0.57 2.86
C SER A 150 -5.64 -0.02 2.66
N ALA A 151 -5.78 -1.33 2.49
CA ALA A 151 -6.98 -2.08 2.12
C ALA A 151 -7.57 -1.75 0.74
N VAL A 152 -6.83 -1.11 -0.16
CA VAL A 152 -7.31 -0.70 -1.49
C VAL A 152 -7.86 -1.88 -2.31
N LEU A 153 -7.19 -3.05 -2.27
CA LEU A 153 -7.61 -4.25 -2.99
C LEU A 153 -8.86 -4.87 -2.36
N ALA A 154 -8.93 -4.91 -1.03
CA ALA A 154 -10.13 -5.34 -0.30
C ALA A 154 -11.34 -4.46 -0.62
N ILE A 155 -11.15 -3.14 -0.64
CA ILE A 155 -12.18 -2.17 -1.00
C ILE A 155 -12.65 -2.40 -2.44
N ALA A 156 -11.72 -2.60 -3.38
CA ALA A 156 -12.03 -2.91 -4.78
C ALA A 156 -12.87 -4.19 -4.90
N ALA A 157 -12.47 -5.26 -4.22
CA ALA A 157 -13.22 -6.51 -4.21
C ALA A 157 -14.64 -6.33 -3.66
N ALA A 158 -14.81 -5.59 -2.57
CA ALA A 158 -16.11 -5.29 -2.01
C ALA A 158 -16.99 -4.45 -2.94
N LYS A 159 -16.45 -3.40 -3.57
CA LYS A 159 -17.17 -2.59 -4.57
C LYS A 159 -17.48 -3.39 -5.84
N GLY A 160 -16.61 -4.31 -6.23
CA GLY A 160 -16.79 -5.22 -7.36
C GLY A 160 -17.83 -6.33 -7.14
N GLY A 161 -18.44 -6.41 -5.94
CA GLY A 161 -19.55 -7.32 -5.66
C GLY A 161 -19.21 -8.50 -4.76
N ALA A 162 -18.01 -8.57 -4.17
CA ALA A 162 -17.73 -9.56 -3.14
C ALA A 162 -18.71 -9.44 -1.98
N SER A 163 -19.23 -10.57 -1.49
CA SER A 163 -20.13 -10.61 -0.34
C SER A 163 -19.37 -10.42 0.98
N LYS A 164 -18.12 -10.88 1.02
CA LYS A 164 -17.24 -10.81 2.18
C LYS A 164 -15.79 -10.71 1.71
N VAL A 165 -15.03 -9.83 2.34
CA VAL A 165 -13.58 -9.70 2.14
C VAL A 165 -12.89 -9.82 3.47
N ILE A 166 -11.91 -10.70 3.56
CA ILE A 166 -11.02 -10.88 4.70
C ILE A 166 -9.69 -10.23 4.33
N ALA A 167 -9.42 -9.08 4.91
CA ALA A 167 -8.20 -8.33 4.66
C ALA A 167 -7.24 -8.53 5.84
N ILE A 168 -6.09 -9.15 5.58
CA ILE A 168 -5.11 -9.51 6.61
C ILE A 168 -3.85 -8.68 6.40
N GLU A 169 -3.45 -7.96 7.45
CA GLU A 169 -2.25 -7.13 7.47
C GLU A 169 -1.39 -7.49 8.68
N LEU A 170 -0.09 -7.64 8.47
CA LEU A 170 0.85 -7.96 9.53
C LEU A 170 1.27 -6.73 10.33
N ASP A 171 1.36 -5.59 9.64
CA ASP A 171 1.78 -4.32 10.22
C ASP A 171 0.61 -3.63 10.95
N GLU A 172 0.73 -3.51 12.27
CA GLU A 172 -0.25 -2.84 13.10
C GLU A 172 -0.39 -1.34 12.75
N ASP A 173 0.69 -0.71 12.31
CA ASP A 173 0.70 0.72 11.98
C ASP A 173 -0.13 1.03 10.71
N ALA A 174 -0.28 0.05 9.80
CA ALA A 174 -1.11 0.19 8.63
C ALA A 174 -2.62 0.08 8.93
N MET A 175 -3.00 -0.51 10.06
CA MET A 175 -4.40 -0.85 10.36
C MET A 175 -5.30 0.38 10.47
N SER A 176 -4.86 1.45 11.11
CA SER A 176 -5.67 2.67 11.26
C SER A 176 -5.99 3.31 9.90
N ASN A 177 -5.03 3.36 8.99
CA ASN A 177 -5.24 3.87 7.63
C ASN A 177 -6.20 2.97 6.83
N ALA A 178 -6.05 1.64 6.96
CA ALA A 178 -6.95 0.68 6.33
C ALA A 178 -8.40 0.84 6.81
N GLU A 179 -8.62 0.99 8.13
CA GLU A 179 -9.94 1.20 8.73
C GLU A 179 -10.59 2.48 8.19
N GLU A 180 -9.88 3.59 8.19
CA GLU A 180 -10.37 4.87 7.65
C GLU A 180 -10.75 4.76 6.18
N ASN A 181 -9.92 4.08 5.36
CA ASN A 181 -10.22 3.88 3.95
C ASN A 181 -11.45 2.99 3.74
N VAL A 182 -11.61 1.92 4.50
CA VAL A 182 -12.77 1.04 4.46
C VAL A 182 -14.06 1.79 4.82
N GLU A 183 -14.03 2.60 5.87
CA GLU A 183 -15.16 3.44 6.26
C GLU A 183 -15.48 4.51 5.21
N ARG A 184 -14.49 5.25 4.73
CA ARG A 184 -14.62 6.27 3.69
C ARG A 184 -15.27 5.75 2.41
N ASN A 185 -15.01 4.50 2.06
CA ASN A 185 -15.59 3.85 0.89
C ASN A 185 -16.96 3.18 1.17
N GLY A 186 -17.46 3.22 2.40
CA GLY A 186 -18.76 2.66 2.77
C GLY A 186 -18.84 1.14 2.65
N VAL A 187 -17.72 0.42 2.83
CA VAL A 187 -17.66 -1.04 2.67
C VAL A 187 -17.38 -1.79 3.98
N ALA A 188 -17.38 -1.12 5.14
CA ALA A 188 -17.14 -1.71 6.46
C ALA A 188 -18.04 -2.93 6.80
N GLY A 189 -19.25 -2.99 6.24
CA GLY A 189 -20.13 -4.15 6.41
C GLY A 189 -19.71 -5.40 5.64
N ARG A 190 -18.72 -5.32 4.75
CA ARG A 190 -18.23 -6.41 3.90
C ARG A 190 -16.74 -6.68 4.02
N VAL A 191 -15.96 -5.68 4.37
CA VAL A 191 -14.50 -5.81 4.58
C VAL A 191 -14.24 -6.00 6.07
N HIS A 192 -13.54 -7.08 6.39
CA HIS A 192 -13.12 -7.43 7.75
C HIS A 192 -11.60 -7.36 7.82
N LEU A 193 -11.10 -6.35 8.50
CA LEU A 193 -9.67 -6.13 8.72
C LEU A 193 -9.19 -6.97 9.90
N LEU A 194 -8.06 -7.64 9.73
CA LEU A 194 -7.43 -8.48 10.74
C LEU A 194 -5.92 -8.15 10.80
N CYS A 195 -5.45 -7.75 11.96
CA CYS A 195 -4.02 -7.61 12.21
C CYS A 195 -3.41 -8.96 12.57
N GLY A 196 -2.41 -9.42 11.82
CA GLY A 196 -1.68 -10.63 12.11
C GLY A 196 -1.11 -11.37 10.90
N ASP A 197 -0.52 -12.52 11.17
CA ASP A 197 0.13 -13.35 10.15
C ASP A 197 -0.90 -14.10 9.29
N ALA A 198 -0.90 -13.80 7.98
CA ALA A 198 -1.79 -14.42 7.00
C ALA A 198 -1.60 -15.94 6.90
N THR A 199 -0.40 -16.48 7.20
CA THR A 199 -0.16 -17.93 7.22
C THR A 199 -0.97 -18.64 8.30
N VAL A 200 -1.26 -17.94 9.38
CA VAL A 200 -2.03 -18.43 10.54
C VAL A 200 -3.52 -18.14 10.40
N LEU A 201 -3.85 -16.92 9.95
CA LEU A 201 -5.23 -16.44 9.97
C LEU A 201 -6.06 -16.93 8.78
N LEU A 202 -5.49 -16.99 7.57
CA LEU A 202 -6.23 -17.39 6.36
C LEU A 202 -6.98 -18.73 6.50
N PRO A 203 -6.41 -19.80 7.10
CA PRO A 203 -7.09 -21.09 7.26
C PRO A 203 -8.43 -21.05 8.01
N PHE A 204 -8.65 -20.06 8.89
CA PHE A 204 -9.91 -19.93 9.63
C PHE A 204 -11.08 -19.45 8.76
N PHE A 205 -10.79 -18.95 7.57
CA PHE A 205 -11.79 -18.38 6.65
C PHE A 205 -12.00 -19.24 5.41
N ALA A 206 -11.36 -20.40 5.35
CA ALA A 206 -11.53 -21.34 4.24
C ALA A 206 -12.97 -21.90 4.16
N PRO A 207 -13.50 -22.14 2.95
CA PRO A 207 -12.89 -21.85 1.66
C PRO A 207 -13.11 -20.40 1.20
N VAL A 208 -12.08 -19.80 0.59
CA VAL A 208 -12.18 -18.50 -0.10
C VAL A 208 -12.18 -18.70 -1.62
N ARG A 209 -12.92 -17.87 -2.38
CA ARG A 209 -13.01 -18.04 -3.84
C ARG A 209 -11.91 -17.25 -4.56
N VAL A 210 -11.56 -16.07 -4.10
CA VAL A 210 -10.50 -15.23 -4.68
C VAL A 210 -9.49 -14.90 -3.59
N VAL A 211 -8.21 -15.03 -3.90
CA VAL A 211 -7.12 -14.53 -3.06
C VAL A 211 -6.38 -13.45 -3.84
N LEU A 212 -6.21 -12.30 -3.20
CA LEU A 212 -5.39 -11.19 -3.66
C LEU A 212 -4.12 -11.18 -2.81
N ALA A 213 -2.97 -11.09 -3.44
CA ALA A 213 -1.69 -11.03 -2.74
C ALA A 213 -0.75 -10.10 -3.52
N ASN A 214 -0.60 -8.87 -3.03
CA ASN A 214 0.36 -7.90 -3.55
C ASN A 214 1.54 -7.80 -2.59
N ILE A 215 2.40 -8.82 -2.63
CA ILE A 215 3.50 -9.05 -1.71
C ILE A 215 4.77 -9.46 -2.47
N ILE A 216 5.93 -9.45 -1.83
CA ILE A 216 7.20 -9.79 -2.47
C ILE A 216 7.28 -11.28 -2.85
N SER A 217 8.08 -11.59 -3.87
CA SER A 217 8.24 -12.92 -4.49
C SER A 217 8.52 -14.04 -3.48
N SER A 218 9.41 -13.81 -2.53
CA SER A 218 9.78 -14.82 -1.52
C SER A 218 8.61 -15.21 -0.61
N VAL A 219 7.71 -14.26 -0.32
CA VAL A 219 6.51 -14.52 0.49
C VAL A 219 5.46 -15.27 -0.31
N HIS A 220 5.34 -15.04 -1.62
CA HIS A 220 4.47 -15.86 -2.49
C HIS A 220 4.84 -17.32 -2.43
N VAL A 221 6.13 -17.66 -2.56
CA VAL A 221 6.63 -19.04 -2.49
C VAL A 221 6.20 -19.73 -1.20
N MET A 222 6.24 -19.02 -0.07
CA MET A 222 5.83 -19.53 1.23
C MET A 222 4.30 -19.66 1.35
N MET A 223 3.55 -18.70 0.79
CA MET A 223 2.10 -18.61 0.94
C MET A 223 1.32 -19.55 0.03
N LEU A 224 1.80 -19.86 -1.19
CA LEU A 224 1.06 -20.65 -2.17
C LEU A 224 0.57 -22.03 -1.63
N PRO A 225 1.35 -22.81 -0.87
CA PRO A 225 0.85 -24.06 -0.28
C PRO A 225 -0.25 -23.88 0.77
N ILE A 226 -0.29 -22.72 1.45
CA ILE A 226 -1.32 -22.39 2.43
C ILE A 226 -2.59 -21.94 1.70
N ILE A 227 -2.43 -21.06 0.71
CA ILE A 227 -3.52 -20.59 -0.15
C ILE A 227 -4.23 -21.77 -0.81
N GLU A 228 -3.47 -22.74 -1.35
CA GLU A 228 -4.03 -23.92 -2.00
C GLU A 228 -5.04 -24.67 -1.11
N ARG A 229 -4.71 -24.85 0.15
CA ARG A 229 -5.58 -25.55 1.13
C ARG A 229 -6.80 -24.75 1.53
N CYS A 230 -6.73 -23.41 1.39
CA CYS A 230 -7.81 -22.50 1.77
C CYS A 230 -8.72 -22.09 0.60
N LEU A 231 -8.30 -22.41 -0.63
CA LEU A 231 -8.99 -21.98 -1.83
C LEU A 231 -10.18 -22.90 -2.17
N ALA A 232 -11.30 -22.34 -2.58
CA ALA A 232 -12.44 -23.06 -3.11
C ALA A 232 -12.05 -23.91 -4.35
N ALA A 233 -12.85 -24.89 -4.73
CA ALA A 233 -12.53 -25.78 -5.85
C ALA A 233 -12.34 -25.06 -7.18
N ASP A 234 -13.12 -23.98 -7.44
CA ASP A 234 -13.01 -23.09 -8.60
C ASP A 234 -12.29 -21.76 -8.25
N GLY A 235 -11.46 -21.79 -7.21
CA GLY A 235 -10.81 -20.62 -6.70
C GLY A 235 -9.69 -20.09 -7.58
N VAL A 236 -9.39 -18.80 -7.43
CA VAL A 236 -8.43 -18.03 -8.23
C VAL A 236 -7.54 -17.22 -7.31
N VAL A 237 -6.27 -17.09 -7.67
CA VAL A 237 -5.31 -16.24 -6.96
C VAL A 237 -4.78 -15.18 -7.92
N ILE A 238 -4.73 -13.94 -7.47
CA ILE A 238 -4.02 -12.87 -8.16
C ILE A 238 -2.78 -12.54 -7.33
N ILE A 239 -1.62 -12.77 -7.93
CA ILE A 239 -0.30 -12.47 -7.36
C ILE A 239 0.26 -11.19 -7.99
N SER A 240 0.91 -10.36 -7.19
CA SER A 240 1.57 -9.12 -7.63
C SER A 240 2.69 -8.74 -6.64
N GLY A 241 3.39 -7.63 -6.88
CA GLY A 241 4.57 -7.27 -6.09
C GLY A 241 5.83 -8.01 -6.55
N ILE A 242 5.84 -8.44 -7.80
CA ILE A 242 6.89 -9.26 -8.41
C ILE A 242 7.57 -8.44 -9.50
N LEU A 243 8.90 -8.41 -9.49
CA LEU A 243 9.66 -7.75 -10.54
C LEU A 243 9.65 -8.57 -11.85
N GLN A 244 9.72 -7.89 -12.99
CA GLN A 244 9.77 -8.54 -14.31
C GLN A 244 10.95 -9.52 -14.46
N ASN A 245 12.08 -9.23 -13.83
CA ASN A 245 13.24 -10.12 -13.85
C ASN A 245 13.05 -11.38 -12.98
N GLU A 246 12.08 -11.41 -12.06
CA GLU A 246 11.71 -12.57 -11.24
C GLU A 246 10.59 -13.41 -11.88
N ARG A 247 9.96 -12.93 -12.96
CA ARG A 247 8.79 -13.54 -13.59
C ARG A 247 9.03 -15.01 -14.00
N GLU A 248 10.14 -15.31 -14.64
CA GLU A 248 10.43 -16.67 -15.12
C GLU A 248 10.60 -17.66 -13.96
N GLU A 249 11.30 -17.24 -12.91
CA GLU A 249 11.47 -18.03 -11.69
C GLU A 249 10.13 -18.29 -11.01
N MET A 250 9.30 -17.25 -10.84
CA MET A 250 7.98 -17.38 -10.26
C MET A 250 7.07 -18.29 -11.10
N LEU A 251 7.07 -18.19 -12.42
CA LEU A 251 6.30 -19.07 -13.29
C LEU A 251 6.76 -20.52 -13.19
N SER A 252 8.06 -20.76 -13.08
CA SER A 252 8.60 -22.09 -12.86
C SER A 252 8.13 -22.69 -11.53
N HIS A 253 8.14 -21.88 -10.46
CA HIS A 253 7.64 -22.26 -9.15
C HIS A 253 6.13 -22.57 -9.18
N VAL A 254 5.33 -21.68 -9.75
CA VAL A 254 3.88 -21.84 -9.94
C VAL A 254 3.57 -23.15 -10.66
N ALA A 255 4.25 -23.44 -11.77
CA ALA A 255 4.05 -24.67 -12.54
C ALA A 255 4.45 -25.93 -11.76
N SER A 256 5.59 -25.88 -11.06
CA SER A 256 6.11 -27.04 -10.29
C SER A 256 5.25 -27.37 -9.06
N THR A 257 4.44 -26.42 -8.57
CA THR A 257 3.57 -26.58 -7.41
C THR A 257 2.10 -26.81 -7.76
N GLY A 258 1.79 -27.16 -9.03
CA GLY A 258 0.45 -27.55 -9.45
C GLY A 258 -0.47 -26.38 -9.78
N TRP A 259 0.10 -25.22 -10.10
CA TRP A 259 -0.65 -24.05 -10.55
C TRP A 259 -0.39 -23.76 -12.02
N ARG A 260 -1.30 -23.06 -12.67
CA ARG A 260 -1.12 -22.51 -14.01
C ARG A 260 -1.59 -21.06 -14.08
N MET A 261 -0.88 -20.25 -14.82
CA MET A 261 -1.28 -18.86 -15.13
C MET A 261 -2.39 -18.86 -16.18
N ILE A 262 -3.37 -17.97 -16.02
CA ILE A 262 -4.47 -17.78 -16.98
C ILE A 262 -4.54 -16.36 -17.55
N ALA A 263 -3.96 -15.39 -16.86
CA ALA A 263 -3.82 -14.00 -17.32
C ALA A 263 -2.64 -13.35 -16.64
N ASP A 264 -2.07 -12.33 -17.24
CA ASP A 264 -1.07 -11.49 -16.59
C ASP A 264 -1.22 -10.01 -17.00
N ASP A 265 -0.53 -9.15 -16.26
CA ASP A 265 -0.45 -7.71 -16.46
C ASP A 265 0.98 -7.25 -16.20
N ASN A 266 1.43 -6.29 -17.01
CA ASN A 266 2.78 -5.75 -16.93
C ASN A 266 2.73 -4.23 -16.95
N GLU A 267 3.38 -3.60 -15.97
CA GLU A 267 3.51 -2.15 -15.92
C GLU A 267 4.90 -1.75 -15.41
N GLY A 268 5.71 -1.13 -16.28
CA GLY A 268 7.09 -0.78 -15.97
C GLY A 268 7.93 -2.02 -15.66
N GLU A 269 8.53 -2.05 -14.49
CA GLU A 269 9.34 -3.17 -14.01
C GLU A 269 8.55 -4.23 -13.22
N TRP A 270 7.22 -4.07 -13.11
CA TRP A 270 6.36 -4.90 -12.28
C TRP A 270 5.48 -5.84 -13.10
N TRP A 271 5.29 -7.03 -12.56
CA TRP A 271 4.46 -8.06 -13.13
C TRP A 271 3.41 -8.56 -12.11
N SER A 272 2.22 -8.79 -12.61
CA SER A 272 1.09 -9.36 -11.86
C SER A 272 0.48 -10.50 -12.66
N ALA A 273 -0.04 -11.52 -12.00
CA ALA A 273 -0.63 -12.65 -12.68
C ALA A 273 -1.85 -13.22 -11.95
N THR A 274 -2.76 -13.76 -12.74
CA THR A 274 -3.87 -14.60 -12.27
C THR A 274 -3.49 -16.07 -12.45
N ILE A 275 -3.52 -16.83 -11.37
CA ILE A 275 -3.22 -18.25 -11.36
C ILE A 275 -4.39 -19.06 -10.81
N VAL A 276 -4.52 -20.30 -11.29
CA VAL A 276 -5.51 -21.30 -10.85
C VAL A 276 -4.81 -22.63 -10.67
N ARG A 277 -5.45 -23.57 -9.97
CA ARG A 277 -4.97 -24.98 -9.95
C ARG A 277 -4.89 -25.53 -11.36
N ALA A 278 -3.83 -26.31 -11.65
CA ALA A 278 -3.57 -26.92 -12.96
C ALA A 278 -4.55 -28.05 -13.29
#